data_e60da439e85975b7c47f5cf95400f382
#
_entry.id   e60da439e85975b7c47f5cf95400f382
#
_cell.length_a   1.000
_cell.length_b   1.000
_cell.length_c   1.000
_cell.angle_alpha   90.00
_cell.angle_beta   90.00
_cell.angle_gamma   90.00
#
_symmetry.space_group_name_H-M   'P 1'
#
loop_
_entity.id
_entity.type
_entity.pdbx_description
1 polymer ?
#
loop_
_entity_poly.entity_id
_entity_poly.type
_entity_poly.pdbx_seq_one_letter_code
_entity_poly.pdbx_strand_id
1 'polypeptide(L)'
;MKKTLSLLMGLGFIANAALAQNLKSKDVPAVVKSALASKYPTASKVNWEKEKGNYEANWGGKSGEDNSAVFTPSGAFVEIVKAIPITDLPKSIAPYVSVHYNGAKIKEAGKVTDAAGKTFYEAEIKGGDLIFDENGVFVKKD
;
A
#
# COMPACT_ATOMS: atom_id res chain seq x y z
N MET A 1 -11.38 12.89 24.77
CA MET A 1 -10.68 11.70 24.23
C MET A 1 -10.01 12.07 22.92
N LYS A 2 -8.71 12.18 22.90
CA LYS A 2 -7.95 12.43 21.68
C LYS A 2 -7.92 11.12 20.90
N LYS A 3 -8.72 11.02 19.84
CA LYS A 3 -8.57 9.96 18.85
C LYS A 3 -7.26 10.21 18.12
N THR A 4 -6.22 9.49 18.47
CA THR A 4 -5.04 9.40 17.64
C THR A 4 -5.47 8.71 16.35
N LEU A 5 -5.67 9.51 15.31
CA LEU A 5 -5.83 9.02 13.96
C LEU A 5 -4.50 8.36 13.60
N SER A 6 -4.48 7.05 13.56
CA SER A 6 -3.35 6.30 13.05
C SER A 6 -3.14 6.76 11.60
N LEU A 7 -2.00 7.35 11.34
CA LEU A 7 -1.64 7.88 10.03
C LEU A 7 -1.43 6.66 9.13
N LEU A 8 -2.43 6.29 8.35
CA LEU A 8 -2.24 5.42 7.22
C LEU A 8 -1.28 6.13 6.28
N MET A 9 -0.05 5.70 6.24
CA MET A 9 0.86 6.04 5.17
C MET A 9 0.38 5.24 3.96
N GLY A 10 -0.38 5.90 3.09
CA GLY A 10 -0.74 5.32 1.82
C GLY A 10 0.51 5.06 1.00
N LEU A 11 0.66 3.85 0.56
CA LEU A 11 1.68 3.43 -0.36
C LEU A 11 1.01 3.25 -1.70
N GLY A 12 1.31 4.17 -2.59
CA GLY A 12 0.85 4.06 -3.96
C GLY A 12 1.47 2.88 -4.66
N PHE A 13 0.65 2.05 -5.28
CA PHE A 13 1.10 1.20 -6.35
C PHE A 13 1.66 2.10 -7.48
N ILE A 14 2.97 2.27 -7.57
CA ILE A 14 3.74 2.73 -8.75
C ILE A 14 3.40 4.12 -9.34
N ALA A 15 2.66 5.01 -8.73
CA ALA A 15 2.37 6.27 -9.42
C ALA A 15 3.19 7.47 -8.95
N ASN A 16 3.96 7.36 -7.90
CA ASN A 16 4.85 8.43 -7.42
C ASN A 16 6.32 8.00 -7.38
N ALA A 17 6.86 7.60 -8.53
CA ALA A 17 8.29 7.32 -8.69
C ALA A 17 9.21 8.51 -8.31
N ALA A 18 8.66 9.68 -8.04
CA ALA A 18 9.45 10.87 -7.68
C ALA A 18 9.89 10.90 -6.21
N LEU A 19 9.30 10.08 -5.32
CA LEU A 19 9.62 10.10 -3.89
C LEU A 19 10.06 8.73 -3.32
N ALA A 20 9.83 7.63 -4.05
CA ALA A 20 10.30 6.30 -3.67
C ALA A 20 11.71 6.07 -4.21
N GLN A 21 12.64 5.63 -3.35
CA GLN A 21 14.00 5.26 -3.75
C GLN A 21 14.13 3.75 -3.81
N ASN A 22 14.46 3.24 -5.00
CA ASN A 22 14.85 1.84 -5.16
C ASN A 22 16.10 1.55 -4.34
N LEU A 23 16.04 0.51 -3.52
CA LEU A 23 17.13 0.08 -2.65
C LEU A 23 17.68 -1.28 -3.08
N LYS A 24 19.01 -1.40 -3.01
CA LYS A 24 19.62 -2.72 -3.05
C LYS A 24 19.37 -3.43 -1.72
N SER A 25 19.14 -4.74 -1.76
CA SER A 25 18.90 -5.54 -0.53
C SER A 25 19.98 -5.36 0.55
N LYS A 26 21.23 -5.11 0.15
CA LYS A 26 22.33 -4.85 1.09
C LYS A 26 22.17 -3.55 1.88
N ASP A 27 21.40 -2.59 1.36
CA ASP A 27 21.20 -1.27 1.96
C ASP A 27 19.95 -1.25 2.87
N VAL A 28 19.22 -2.37 2.95
CA VAL A 28 18.08 -2.54 3.85
C VAL A 28 18.56 -3.06 5.20
N PRO A 29 18.14 -2.45 6.34
CA PRO A 29 18.52 -2.94 7.65
C PRO A 29 18.19 -4.42 7.87
N ALA A 30 19.10 -5.13 8.52
CA ALA A 30 18.92 -6.56 8.80
C ALA A 30 17.63 -6.85 9.58
N VAL A 31 17.26 -5.97 10.52
CA VAL A 31 16.03 -6.10 11.31
C VAL A 31 14.78 -6.02 10.44
N VAL A 32 14.78 -5.18 9.40
CA VAL A 32 13.67 -5.05 8.45
C VAL A 32 13.55 -6.30 7.58
N LYS A 33 14.67 -6.81 7.07
CA LYS A 33 14.68 -8.07 6.30
C LYS A 33 14.22 -9.27 7.13
N SER A 34 14.64 -9.33 8.39
CA SER A 34 14.20 -10.37 9.32
C SER A 34 12.71 -10.27 9.64
N ALA A 35 12.20 -9.06 9.80
CA ALA A 35 10.76 -8.84 10.02
C ALA A 35 9.92 -9.32 8.83
N LEU A 36 10.36 -9.02 7.59
CA LEU A 36 9.71 -9.54 6.39
C LEU A 36 9.73 -11.06 6.35
N ALA A 37 10.90 -11.67 6.56
CA ALA A 37 11.05 -13.13 6.50
C ALA A 37 10.20 -13.86 7.55
N SER A 38 10.08 -13.27 8.75
CA SER A 38 9.25 -13.83 9.81
C SER A 38 7.75 -13.72 9.52
N LYS A 39 7.32 -12.59 8.98
CA LYS A 39 5.89 -12.33 8.73
C LYS A 39 5.41 -12.92 7.41
N TYR A 40 6.25 -12.92 6.39
CA TYR A 40 5.94 -13.41 5.04
C TYR A 40 7.05 -14.34 4.54
N PRO A 41 7.15 -15.55 5.11
CA PRO A 41 8.26 -16.46 4.81
C PRO A 41 8.29 -16.96 3.35
N THR A 42 7.20 -16.80 2.62
CA THR A 42 7.10 -17.17 1.19
C THR A 42 7.47 -16.03 0.25
N ALA A 43 7.73 -14.81 0.78
CA ALA A 43 8.15 -13.69 -0.04
C ALA A 43 9.51 -14.01 -0.71
N SER A 44 9.55 -13.94 -2.02
CA SER A 44 10.75 -14.20 -2.82
C SER A 44 10.92 -13.16 -3.93
N LYS A 45 12.14 -12.98 -4.41
CA LYS A 45 12.47 -11.97 -5.42
C LYS A 45 11.97 -10.57 -5.02
N VAL A 46 12.23 -10.22 -3.76
CA VAL A 46 11.74 -8.96 -3.17
C VAL A 46 12.51 -7.78 -3.74
N ASN A 47 11.76 -6.81 -4.25
CA ASN A 47 12.26 -5.47 -4.56
C ASN A 47 12.02 -4.56 -3.37
N TRP A 48 13.02 -3.78 -3.02
CA TRP A 48 12.96 -2.88 -1.88
C TRP A 48 12.93 -1.43 -2.32
N GLU A 49 12.10 -0.65 -1.65
CA GLU A 49 12.03 0.79 -1.81
C GLU A 49 12.07 1.49 -0.45
N LYS A 50 12.48 2.74 -0.46
CA LYS A 50 12.39 3.60 0.72
C LYS A 50 11.46 4.76 0.38
N GLU A 51 10.41 4.89 1.16
CA GLU A 51 9.42 5.94 0.99
C GLU A 51 9.00 6.50 2.34
N LYS A 52 8.94 7.82 2.46
CA LYS A 52 8.52 8.51 3.70
C LYS A 52 9.24 8.00 4.97
N GLY A 53 10.50 7.63 4.83
CA GLY A 53 11.34 7.14 5.93
C GLY A 53 11.14 5.66 6.31
N ASN A 54 10.21 4.95 5.68
CA ASN A 54 9.96 3.53 5.88
C ASN A 54 10.56 2.69 4.74
N TYR A 55 10.58 1.38 4.96
CA TYR A 55 11.04 0.40 3.98
C TYR A 55 9.86 -0.40 3.45
N GLU A 56 9.74 -0.44 2.14
CA GLU A 56 8.72 -1.18 1.44
C GLU A 56 9.32 -2.38 0.73
N ALA A 57 8.71 -3.54 0.93
CA ALA A 57 9.05 -4.77 0.26
C ALA A 57 7.95 -5.13 -0.74
N ASN A 58 8.31 -5.25 -2.02
CA ASN A 58 7.40 -5.61 -3.10
C ASN A 58 7.75 -6.99 -3.66
N TRP A 59 6.75 -7.86 -3.80
CA TRP A 59 6.94 -9.19 -4.39
C TRP A 59 5.64 -9.78 -4.95
N GLY A 60 5.80 -10.82 -5.77
CA GLY A 60 4.69 -11.59 -6.32
C GLY A 60 4.14 -11.05 -7.63
N GLY A 61 3.38 -11.90 -8.32
CA GLY A 61 2.81 -11.60 -9.63
C GLY A 61 3.84 -11.46 -10.76
N LYS A 62 3.36 -11.08 -11.92
CA LYS A 62 4.22 -10.86 -13.09
C LYS A 62 5.04 -9.57 -12.98
N SER A 63 4.48 -8.54 -12.35
CA SER A 63 5.16 -7.26 -12.12
C SER A 63 6.12 -7.28 -10.93
N GLY A 64 6.00 -8.26 -10.03
CA GLY A 64 6.74 -8.29 -8.76
C GLY A 64 6.11 -7.41 -7.68
N GLU A 65 4.85 -7.03 -7.82
CA GLU A 65 4.19 -6.01 -7.00
C GLU A 65 2.78 -6.40 -6.53
N ASP A 66 2.44 -7.69 -6.61
CA ASP A 66 1.13 -8.16 -6.08
C ASP A 66 1.00 -7.98 -4.57
N ASN A 67 2.13 -7.86 -3.88
CA ASN A 67 2.18 -7.59 -2.45
C ASN A 67 3.18 -6.48 -2.16
N SER A 68 2.79 -5.54 -1.33
CA SER A 68 3.62 -4.46 -0.80
C SER A 68 3.52 -4.42 0.71
N ALA A 69 4.58 -4.74 1.43
CA ALA A 69 4.62 -4.68 2.89
C ALA A 69 5.57 -3.58 3.38
N VAL A 70 5.10 -2.80 4.33
CA VAL A 70 5.83 -1.65 4.87
C VAL A 70 6.28 -1.91 6.29
N PHE A 71 7.54 -1.56 6.55
CA PHE A 71 8.17 -1.66 7.85
C PHE A 71 8.87 -0.35 8.21
N THR A 72 8.84 0.00 9.49
CA THR A 72 9.67 1.10 10.02
C THR A 72 11.15 0.72 10.00
N PRO A 73 12.07 1.68 10.14
CA PRO A 73 13.51 1.38 10.25
C PRO A 73 13.87 0.41 11.39
N SER A 74 13.05 0.32 12.43
CA SER A 74 13.21 -0.62 13.54
C SER A 74 12.64 -2.01 13.26
N GLY A 75 12.04 -2.24 12.08
CA GLY A 75 11.42 -3.51 11.71
C GLY A 75 9.99 -3.69 12.20
N ALA A 76 9.34 -2.64 12.72
CA ALA A 76 7.92 -2.72 13.06
C ALA A 76 7.07 -2.75 11.79
N PHE A 77 6.13 -3.69 11.72
CA PHE A 77 5.18 -3.79 10.62
C PHE A 77 4.20 -2.62 10.65
N VAL A 78 3.98 -2.01 9.51
CA VAL A 78 3.04 -0.89 9.33
C VAL A 78 1.76 -1.38 8.66
N GLU A 79 1.89 -1.94 7.46
CA GLU A 79 0.76 -2.42 6.67
C GLU A 79 1.22 -3.35 5.54
N ILE A 80 0.26 -4.05 4.96
CA ILE A 80 0.42 -4.75 3.68
C ILE A 80 -0.68 -4.33 2.73
N VAL A 81 -0.31 -4.07 1.49
CA VAL A 81 -1.23 -3.88 0.36
C VAL A 81 -1.14 -5.12 -0.52
N LYS A 82 -2.30 -5.69 -0.84
CA LYS A 82 -2.42 -6.80 -1.79
C LYS A 82 -3.21 -6.33 -3.00
N ALA A 83 -2.64 -6.50 -4.19
CA ALA A 83 -3.33 -6.21 -5.43
C ALA A 83 -4.60 -7.07 -5.53
N ILE A 84 -5.69 -6.45 -5.92
CA ILE A 84 -6.98 -7.10 -6.17
C ILE A 84 -7.53 -6.66 -7.52
N PRO A 85 -8.38 -7.45 -8.17
CA PRO A 85 -9.15 -6.98 -9.31
C PRO A 85 -9.97 -5.74 -8.96
N ILE A 86 -10.08 -4.79 -9.87
CA ILE A 86 -10.89 -3.56 -9.66
C ILE A 86 -12.34 -3.93 -9.32
N THR A 87 -12.85 -5.01 -9.90
CA THR A 87 -14.20 -5.54 -9.65
C THR A 87 -14.42 -6.02 -8.21
N ASP A 88 -13.36 -6.27 -7.45
CA ASP A 88 -13.43 -6.71 -6.06
C ASP A 88 -13.48 -5.55 -5.06
N LEU A 89 -13.38 -4.31 -5.54
CA LEU A 89 -13.61 -3.14 -4.71
C LEU A 89 -15.08 -3.08 -4.24
N PRO A 90 -15.35 -2.56 -3.03
CA PRO A 90 -16.70 -2.22 -2.61
C PRO A 90 -17.43 -1.40 -3.69
N LYS A 91 -18.70 -1.73 -3.95
CA LYS A 91 -19.48 -1.18 -5.05
C LYS A 91 -19.65 0.33 -5.02
N SER A 92 -19.50 0.96 -3.85
CA SER A 92 -19.59 2.40 -3.66
C SER A 92 -18.39 3.18 -4.22
N ILE A 93 -17.24 2.52 -4.41
CA ILE A 93 -15.98 3.19 -4.73
C ILE A 93 -15.97 3.73 -6.17
N ALA A 94 -16.30 2.91 -7.16
CA ALA A 94 -16.26 3.34 -8.56
C ALA A 94 -17.20 4.53 -8.84
N PRO A 95 -18.45 4.56 -8.37
CA PRO A 95 -19.31 5.74 -8.51
C PRO A 95 -18.76 6.97 -7.80
N TYR A 96 -18.19 6.81 -6.61
CA TYR A 96 -17.57 7.90 -5.86
C TYR A 96 -16.44 8.55 -6.68
N VAL A 97 -15.53 7.73 -7.20
CA VAL A 97 -14.41 8.19 -8.03
C VAL A 97 -14.90 8.93 -9.27
N SER A 98 -15.89 8.38 -9.95
CA SER A 98 -16.46 9.01 -11.15
C SER A 98 -17.05 10.40 -10.86
N VAL A 99 -17.78 10.53 -9.76
CA VAL A 99 -18.45 11.79 -9.39
C VAL A 99 -17.46 12.84 -8.87
N HIS A 100 -16.53 12.45 -8.01
CA HIS A 100 -15.64 13.38 -7.31
C HIS A 100 -14.33 13.67 -8.04
N TYR A 101 -13.95 12.85 -9.04
CA TYR A 101 -12.70 12.97 -9.79
C TYR A 101 -12.91 13.03 -11.30
N ASN A 102 -13.97 13.72 -11.73
CA ASN A 102 -14.25 14.03 -13.13
C ASN A 102 -14.25 12.80 -14.06
N GLY A 103 -14.87 11.71 -13.66
CA GLY A 103 -14.90 10.48 -14.45
C GLY A 103 -13.57 9.77 -14.57
N ALA A 104 -12.64 10.02 -13.63
CA ALA A 104 -11.35 9.35 -13.59
C ALA A 104 -11.53 7.82 -13.59
N LYS A 105 -10.65 7.15 -14.33
CA LYS A 105 -10.61 5.67 -14.37
C LYS A 105 -9.73 5.16 -13.24
N ILE A 106 -10.23 4.14 -12.54
CA ILE A 106 -9.41 3.36 -11.60
C ILE A 106 -8.50 2.46 -12.44
N LYS A 107 -7.20 2.60 -12.25
CA LYS A 107 -6.19 1.83 -12.98
C LYS A 107 -5.84 0.53 -12.28
N GLU A 108 -5.68 0.60 -10.97
CA GLU A 108 -5.31 -0.51 -10.11
C GLU A 108 -6.08 -0.41 -8.79
N ALA A 109 -6.23 -1.54 -8.12
CA ALA A 109 -6.89 -1.64 -6.83
C ALA A 109 -6.09 -2.51 -5.86
N GLY A 110 -6.10 -2.13 -4.60
CA GLY A 110 -5.45 -2.85 -3.52
C GLY A 110 -6.33 -3.01 -2.30
N LYS A 111 -6.11 -4.10 -1.58
CA LYS A 111 -6.65 -4.29 -0.23
C LYS A 111 -5.55 -4.07 0.78
N VAL A 112 -5.73 -3.09 1.63
CA VAL A 112 -4.76 -2.70 2.66
C VAL A 112 -5.17 -3.31 3.99
N THR A 113 -4.21 -3.89 4.71
CA THR A 113 -4.40 -4.34 6.10
C THR A 113 -3.30 -3.71 6.94
N ASP A 114 -3.68 -2.89 7.91
CA ASP A 114 -2.73 -2.22 8.80
C ASP A 114 -2.24 -3.11 9.94
N ALA A 115 -1.32 -2.58 10.75
CA ALA A 115 -0.75 -3.31 11.90
C ALA A 115 -1.78 -3.67 12.98
N ALA A 116 -2.91 -2.96 13.03
CA ALA A 116 -4.02 -3.27 13.94
C ALA A 116 -5.00 -4.31 13.35
N GLY A 117 -4.77 -4.78 12.12
CA GLY A 117 -5.65 -5.70 11.41
C GLY A 117 -6.86 -5.04 10.75
N LYS A 118 -6.88 -3.70 10.69
CA LYS A 118 -7.95 -2.95 10.06
C LYS A 118 -7.81 -2.97 8.54
N THR A 119 -8.92 -3.14 7.84
CA THR A 119 -8.97 -3.20 6.38
C THR A 119 -9.33 -1.83 5.78
N PHE A 120 -8.62 -1.49 4.69
CA PHE A 120 -8.94 -0.38 3.79
C PHE A 120 -8.83 -0.85 2.35
N TYR A 121 -9.32 -0.02 1.44
CA TYR A 121 -9.17 -0.23 0.01
C TYR A 121 -8.48 0.96 -0.63
N GLU A 122 -7.63 0.66 -1.58
CA GLU A 122 -6.92 1.63 -2.38
C GLU A 122 -7.38 1.55 -3.82
N ALA A 123 -7.70 2.70 -4.39
CA ALA A 123 -8.03 2.83 -5.80
C ALA A 123 -7.06 3.83 -6.43
N GLU A 124 -6.20 3.34 -7.32
CA GLU A 124 -5.27 4.18 -8.05
C GLU A 124 -5.96 4.87 -9.23
N ILE A 125 -5.82 6.19 -9.29
CA ILE A 125 -6.22 7.00 -10.43
C ILE A 125 -5.03 7.78 -10.96
N LYS A 126 -5.18 8.40 -12.13
CA LYS A 126 -4.16 9.36 -12.59
C LYS A 126 -4.05 10.50 -11.57
N GLY A 127 -2.89 10.64 -10.96
CA GLY A 127 -2.59 11.73 -10.02
C GLY A 127 -2.69 11.35 -8.54
N GLY A 128 -2.80 10.05 -8.20
CA GLY A 128 -2.67 9.59 -6.81
C GLY A 128 -3.58 8.44 -6.44
N ASP A 129 -3.48 8.05 -5.21
CA ASP A 129 -4.22 6.94 -4.63
C ASP A 129 -5.34 7.43 -3.73
N LEU A 130 -6.51 6.84 -3.89
CA LEU A 130 -7.69 7.14 -3.10
C LEU A 130 -7.90 6.02 -2.09
N ILE A 131 -7.93 6.37 -0.82
CA ILE A 131 -8.10 5.42 0.27
C ILE A 131 -9.55 5.45 0.77
N PHE A 132 -10.13 4.27 0.90
CA PHE A 132 -11.48 4.03 1.40
C PHE A 132 -11.42 3.08 2.59
N ASP A 133 -12.35 3.22 3.53
CA ASP A 133 -12.47 2.29 4.64
C ASP A 133 -13.07 0.92 4.19
N GLU A 134 -13.22 -0.01 5.12
CA GLU A 134 -13.75 -1.34 4.87
C GLU A 134 -15.18 -1.34 4.27
N ASN A 135 -15.94 -0.26 4.49
CA ASN A 135 -17.30 -0.10 3.97
C ASN A 135 -17.32 0.65 2.62
N GLY A 136 -16.16 1.00 2.08
CA GLY A 136 -16.07 1.75 0.83
C GLY A 136 -16.36 3.25 0.99
N VAL A 137 -16.20 3.80 2.20
CA VAL A 137 -16.34 5.23 2.47
C VAL A 137 -14.98 5.90 2.29
N PHE A 138 -14.94 7.01 1.55
CA PHE A 138 -13.71 7.75 1.29
C PHE A 138 -13.06 8.27 2.59
N VAL A 139 -11.76 8.06 2.70
CA VAL A 139 -10.95 8.51 3.84
C VAL A 139 -10.04 9.67 3.46
N LYS A 140 -9.22 9.48 2.41
CA LYS A 140 -8.23 10.48 1.96
C LYS A 140 -7.73 10.19 0.56
N LYS A 141 -7.00 11.15 0.01
CA LYS A 141 -6.15 11.00 -1.17
C LYS A 141 -4.68 11.12 -0.74
N ASP A 142 -3.84 10.22 -1.24
CA ASP A 142 -2.37 10.26 -1.13
C ASP A 142 -1.73 10.67 -2.46
#